data_07af5bbff16402e081be42f7759a5202
#
_entry.id   07af5bbff16402e081be42f7759a5202
#
_cell.length_a   1.000
_cell.length_b   1.000
_cell.length_c   1.000
_cell.angle_alpha   90.00
_cell.angle_beta   90.00
_cell.angle_gamma   90.00
#
_symmetry.space_group_name_H-M   'P 1'
#
loop_
_entity.id
_entity.type
_entity.pdbx_description
1 polymer ?
#
loop_
_entity_poly.entity_id
_entity_poly.type
_entity_poly.pdbx_seq_one_letter_code
_entity_poly.pdbx_strand_id
1 'polypeptide(L)'
;MRLDKIIARSRIIDLRSPTLEAALAELLDVCIARFPDLKRDAILKGLLARESSMTTYLGLGVALPHVRVKTSRRYILAIGRSRAGMRHQGAMSGERVHLIVMLIAGESARDTLQVLASIGRLVREQELVDSFVNAPDLDTLYEQLLGGFGGMRPMQAQQNRVNRLMFRQAEHVAKGAGCSATMVFGDTFIGGVEPDMLRPTLKTILVTRNPIEVEEGEGRFASTIQVRSFSSQRLAQLRSALLVALTRGIIGFKDRICCVGGITGSNQFDTIVVAEIEREFQTLFSGSAKDLLPEDVKPEVLERVLAVATELAVEGREGRPVGCLFVVGDTKKVEEYTKPLVLNPFYGYKEEDRNILNPFMDETVKEFSSIDGAFVIRGDGVVESAGSLVQANGNGITLPSGLGSRHAAAAAISVSANCIAIAVSSSTAQVTLFRRGVMLPLTEKRR
;
A
#
# COMPACT_ATOMS: atom_id res chain seq x y z
N MET A 1 -6.12 -1.73 -7.67
CA MET A 1 -6.97 -2.21 -8.80
C MET A 1 -6.88 -1.23 -9.94
N ARG A 2 -6.68 -1.69 -11.16
CA ARG A 2 -6.70 -0.85 -12.37
C ARG A 2 -8.14 -0.46 -12.67
N LEU A 3 -8.48 0.80 -12.45
CA LEU A 3 -9.85 1.33 -12.66
C LEU A 3 -10.26 1.32 -14.14
N ASP A 4 -9.28 1.41 -15.05
CA ASP A 4 -9.48 1.28 -16.49
C ASP A 4 -10.13 -0.04 -16.91
N LYS A 5 -9.86 -1.13 -16.20
CA LYS A 5 -10.48 -2.45 -16.47
C LYS A 5 -11.98 -2.53 -16.13
N ILE A 6 -12.48 -1.63 -15.28
CA ILE A 6 -13.90 -1.60 -14.89
C ILE A 6 -14.69 -0.50 -15.61
N ILE A 7 -14.03 0.35 -16.36
CA ILE A 7 -14.67 1.35 -17.22
C ILE A 7 -15.05 0.70 -18.55
N ALA A 8 -16.25 0.97 -19.02
CA ALA A 8 -16.66 0.58 -20.37
C ALA A 8 -17.42 1.70 -21.05
N ARG A 9 -17.10 1.97 -22.32
CA ARG A 9 -17.74 3.02 -23.12
C ARG A 9 -19.28 2.92 -23.12
N SER A 10 -19.80 1.70 -23.12
CA SER A 10 -21.24 1.42 -23.10
C SER A 10 -21.94 1.75 -21.78
N ARG A 11 -21.20 2.14 -20.74
CA ARG A 11 -21.73 2.57 -19.45
C ARG A 11 -21.38 4.01 -19.12
N ILE A 12 -21.07 4.79 -20.16
CA ILE A 12 -20.84 6.24 -20.06
C ILE A 12 -21.92 6.94 -20.88
N ILE A 13 -22.68 7.82 -20.24
CA ILE A 13 -23.82 8.51 -20.87
C ILE A 13 -23.86 10.00 -20.53
N ASP A 14 -24.45 10.80 -21.41
CA ASP A 14 -24.91 12.12 -21.06
C ASP A 14 -26.29 12.00 -20.40
N LEU A 15 -26.38 12.48 -19.16
CA LEU A 15 -27.60 12.43 -18.36
C LEU A 15 -28.60 13.48 -18.83
N ARG A 16 -29.87 13.04 -18.94
CA ARG A 16 -31.01 13.90 -19.29
C ARG A 16 -31.80 14.34 -18.06
N SER A 17 -31.64 13.60 -16.99
CA SER A 17 -32.41 13.77 -15.77
C SER A 17 -31.93 15.01 -14.98
N PRO A 18 -32.87 15.84 -14.46
CA PRO A 18 -32.54 17.04 -13.72
C PRO A 18 -32.25 16.82 -12.23
N THR A 19 -32.56 15.62 -11.72
CA THR A 19 -32.39 15.23 -10.30
C THR A 19 -31.45 14.05 -10.16
N LEU A 20 -30.78 13.96 -9.01
CA LEU A 20 -29.86 12.85 -8.71
C LEU A 20 -30.58 11.50 -8.74
N GLU A 21 -31.77 11.40 -8.16
CA GLU A 21 -32.56 10.16 -8.11
C GLU A 21 -32.87 9.63 -9.52
N ALA A 22 -33.38 10.50 -10.40
CA ALA A 22 -33.70 10.14 -11.76
C ALA A 22 -32.42 9.82 -12.57
N ALA A 23 -31.32 10.53 -12.33
CA ALA A 23 -30.03 10.25 -12.97
C ALA A 23 -29.44 8.90 -12.53
N LEU A 24 -29.59 8.52 -11.26
CA LEU A 24 -29.19 7.19 -10.78
C LEU A 24 -30.02 6.08 -11.41
N ALA A 25 -31.33 6.31 -11.59
CA ALA A 25 -32.19 5.36 -12.30
C ALA A 25 -31.76 5.21 -13.76
N GLU A 26 -31.47 6.32 -14.46
CA GLU A 26 -30.99 6.34 -15.84
C GLU A 26 -29.65 5.59 -15.99
N LEU A 27 -28.69 5.80 -15.10
CA LEU A 27 -27.41 5.08 -15.07
C LEU A 27 -27.59 3.60 -14.77
N LEU A 28 -28.49 3.27 -13.84
CA LEU A 28 -28.76 1.89 -13.47
C LEU A 28 -29.39 1.10 -14.62
N ASP A 29 -30.27 1.73 -15.41
CA ASP A 29 -30.88 1.12 -16.59
C ASP A 29 -29.83 0.71 -17.63
N VAL A 30 -28.81 1.55 -17.82
CA VAL A 30 -27.66 1.22 -18.69
C VAL A 30 -26.86 0.01 -18.17
N CYS A 31 -26.70 -0.12 -16.84
CA CYS A 31 -26.03 -1.28 -16.24
C CYS A 31 -26.86 -2.54 -16.41
N ILE A 32 -28.17 -2.50 -16.16
CA ILE A 32 -29.06 -3.65 -16.22
C ILE A 32 -29.21 -4.19 -17.64
N ALA A 33 -29.23 -3.32 -18.64
CA ALA A 33 -29.22 -3.73 -20.04
C ALA A 33 -28.05 -4.68 -20.39
N ARG A 34 -26.96 -4.58 -19.63
CA ARG A 34 -25.76 -5.44 -19.80
C ARG A 34 -25.66 -6.57 -18.77
N PHE A 35 -26.33 -6.42 -17.64
CA PHE A 35 -26.26 -7.35 -16.50
C PHE A 35 -27.68 -7.63 -15.98
N PRO A 36 -28.46 -8.49 -16.66
CA PRO A 36 -29.84 -8.71 -16.33
C PRO A 36 -30.08 -9.46 -15.01
N ASP A 37 -29.01 -10.00 -14.40
CA ASP A 37 -29.02 -10.61 -13.06
C ASP A 37 -29.14 -9.56 -11.93
N LEU A 38 -28.94 -8.28 -12.22
CA LEU A 38 -29.08 -7.20 -11.26
C LEU A 38 -30.55 -6.87 -10.98
N LYS A 39 -30.89 -6.79 -9.70
CA LYS A 39 -32.26 -6.42 -9.26
C LYS A 39 -32.37 -4.89 -9.16
N ARG A 40 -32.90 -4.25 -10.21
CA ARG A 40 -33.01 -2.81 -10.38
C ARG A 40 -33.51 -2.07 -9.15
N ASP A 41 -34.70 -2.40 -8.67
CA ASP A 41 -35.38 -1.68 -7.61
C ASP A 41 -34.66 -1.79 -6.26
N ALA A 42 -34.08 -2.96 -5.99
CA ALA A 42 -33.29 -3.17 -4.78
C ALA A 42 -31.99 -2.35 -4.81
N ILE A 43 -31.34 -2.26 -5.97
CA ILE A 43 -30.10 -1.48 -6.13
C ILE A 43 -30.39 0.01 -6.05
N LEU A 44 -31.43 0.48 -6.74
CA LEU A 44 -31.84 1.90 -6.69
C LEU A 44 -32.20 2.32 -5.26
N LYS A 45 -32.98 1.50 -4.56
CA LYS A 45 -33.32 1.72 -3.15
C LYS A 45 -32.09 1.78 -2.27
N GLY A 46 -31.11 0.89 -2.50
CA GLY A 46 -29.84 0.86 -1.76
C GLY A 46 -29.00 2.11 -1.99
N LEU A 47 -28.88 2.58 -3.25
CA LEU A 47 -28.18 3.81 -3.61
C LEU A 47 -28.80 5.04 -2.96
N LEU A 48 -30.15 5.17 -3.02
CA LEU A 48 -30.88 6.29 -2.43
C LEU A 48 -30.81 6.28 -0.90
N ALA A 49 -30.95 5.10 -0.28
CA ALA A 49 -30.77 4.97 1.18
C ALA A 49 -29.36 5.35 1.64
N ARG A 50 -28.34 4.98 0.85
CA ARG A 50 -26.94 5.37 1.13
C ARG A 50 -26.75 6.88 1.02
N GLU A 51 -27.31 7.50 -0.01
CA GLU A 51 -27.26 8.95 -0.21
C GLU A 51 -27.96 9.73 0.89
N SER A 52 -29.14 9.25 1.35
CA SER A 52 -29.90 9.87 2.45
C SER A 52 -29.20 9.77 3.80
N SER A 53 -28.41 8.69 4.03
CA SER A 53 -27.70 8.50 5.30
C SER A 53 -26.42 9.35 5.38
N MET A 54 -25.74 9.54 4.27
CA MET A 54 -24.53 10.35 4.14
C MET A 54 -24.36 10.71 2.68
N THR A 55 -24.21 11.99 2.37
CA THR A 55 -24.00 12.46 1.00
C THR A 55 -22.80 11.79 0.35
N THR A 56 -22.96 11.41 -0.91
CA THR A 56 -21.86 10.90 -1.74
C THR A 56 -21.22 11.99 -2.61
N TYR A 57 -21.59 13.25 -2.41
CA TYR A 57 -20.97 14.40 -3.05
C TYR A 57 -19.54 14.58 -2.53
N LEU A 58 -18.57 14.62 -3.45
CA LEU A 58 -17.14 14.73 -3.13
C LEU A 58 -16.60 16.16 -3.25
N GLY A 59 -17.43 17.13 -3.68
CA GLY A 59 -17.00 18.44 -4.10
C GLY A 59 -16.67 18.49 -5.61
N LEU A 60 -16.28 19.67 -6.11
CA LEU A 60 -15.86 19.89 -7.50
C LEU A 60 -16.88 19.43 -8.55
N GLY A 61 -18.16 19.37 -8.20
CA GLY A 61 -19.22 18.93 -9.12
C GLY A 61 -19.29 17.42 -9.33
N VAL A 62 -18.71 16.60 -8.46
CA VAL A 62 -18.67 15.14 -8.59
C VAL A 62 -19.41 14.45 -7.45
N ALA A 63 -20.26 13.47 -7.80
CA ALA A 63 -20.88 12.55 -6.84
C ALA A 63 -20.43 11.11 -7.11
N LEU A 64 -20.22 10.34 -6.03
CA LEU A 64 -19.74 8.94 -6.08
C LEU A 64 -20.74 8.00 -5.37
N PRO A 65 -21.97 7.86 -5.87
CA PRO A 65 -22.94 6.93 -5.32
C PRO A 65 -22.48 5.49 -5.47
N HIS A 66 -22.59 4.71 -4.38
CA HIS A 66 -22.12 3.35 -4.37
C HIS A 66 -23.00 2.44 -3.53
N VAL A 67 -23.09 1.17 -3.93
CA VAL A 67 -23.87 0.14 -3.23
C VAL A 67 -23.20 -1.22 -3.33
N ARG A 68 -23.38 -2.07 -2.31
CA ARG A 68 -22.96 -3.46 -2.34
C ARG A 68 -24.17 -4.37 -2.56
N VAL A 69 -24.03 -5.30 -3.50
CA VAL A 69 -25.13 -6.19 -3.92
C VAL A 69 -24.64 -7.62 -4.16
N LYS A 70 -25.58 -8.56 -4.13
CA LYS A 70 -25.30 -9.95 -4.47
C LYS A 70 -25.21 -10.09 -5.99
N THR A 71 -24.00 -10.21 -6.51
CA THR A 71 -23.70 -10.47 -7.93
C THR A 71 -22.38 -11.22 -8.05
N SER A 72 -22.22 -11.96 -9.13
CA SER A 72 -20.97 -12.65 -9.46
C SER A 72 -19.85 -11.72 -9.87
N ARG A 73 -20.17 -10.46 -10.17
CA ARG A 73 -19.20 -9.47 -10.62
C ARG A 73 -18.58 -8.73 -9.43
N ARG A 74 -17.26 -8.55 -9.49
CA ARG A 74 -16.55 -7.83 -8.44
C ARG A 74 -16.93 -6.35 -8.39
N TYR A 75 -16.94 -5.67 -9.56
CA TYR A 75 -17.29 -4.25 -9.69
C TYR A 75 -18.00 -3.98 -11.01
N ILE A 76 -18.98 -3.09 -10.97
CA ILE A 76 -19.61 -2.48 -12.13
C ILE A 76 -19.55 -0.97 -11.93
N LEU A 77 -18.92 -0.27 -12.87
CA LEU A 77 -18.79 1.19 -12.87
C LEU A 77 -19.61 1.76 -14.00
N ALA A 78 -20.44 2.76 -13.71
CA ALA A 78 -21.15 3.55 -14.71
C ALA A 78 -20.92 5.04 -14.45
N ILE A 79 -20.79 5.83 -15.51
CA ILE A 79 -20.46 7.25 -15.43
C ILE A 79 -21.51 8.05 -16.21
N GLY A 80 -22.08 9.03 -15.54
CA GLY A 80 -23.05 9.95 -16.11
C GLY A 80 -22.54 11.38 -16.07
N ARG A 81 -22.59 12.07 -17.21
CA ARG A 81 -22.25 13.47 -17.31
C ARG A 81 -23.49 14.33 -17.51
N SER A 82 -23.61 15.42 -16.76
CA SER A 82 -24.60 16.47 -16.95
C SER A 82 -23.91 17.79 -17.23
N ARG A 83 -23.96 18.27 -18.48
CA ARG A 83 -23.34 19.56 -18.85
C ARG A 83 -24.02 20.73 -18.16
N ALA A 84 -25.34 20.68 -17.98
CA ALA A 84 -26.11 21.72 -17.27
C ALA A 84 -25.90 21.70 -15.74
N GLY A 85 -25.44 20.57 -15.22
CA GLY A 85 -25.31 20.31 -13.80
C GLY A 85 -26.66 20.10 -13.10
N MET A 86 -26.66 19.27 -12.08
CA MET A 86 -27.84 18.93 -11.26
C MET A 86 -27.74 19.55 -9.88
N ARG A 87 -28.88 19.89 -9.29
CA ARG A 87 -28.95 20.27 -7.86
C ARG A 87 -28.75 19.04 -7.00
N HIS A 88 -27.98 19.21 -5.94
CA HIS A 88 -27.70 18.16 -4.97
C HIS A 88 -27.79 18.72 -3.55
N GLN A 89 -28.46 17.98 -2.64
CA GLN A 89 -28.68 18.43 -1.27
C GLN A 89 -27.39 18.58 -0.44
N GLY A 90 -26.35 17.80 -0.78
CA GLY A 90 -25.05 17.86 -0.13
C GLY A 90 -24.07 18.87 -0.75
N ALA A 91 -24.43 19.53 -1.85
CA ALA A 91 -23.62 20.57 -2.45
C ALA A 91 -23.84 21.92 -1.75
N MET A 92 -22.79 22.75 -1.67
CA MET A 92 -22.91 24.10 -1.13
C MET A 92 -23.84 24.95 -2.02
N SER A 93 -24.37 26.03 -1.45
CA SER A 93 -25.28 26.94 -2.19
C SER A 93 -24.60 27.44 -3.47
N GLY A 94 -25.16 27.08 -4.63
CA GLY A 94 -24.66 27.46 -5.95
C GLY A 94 -23.84 26.35 -6.66
N GLU A 95 -23.37 25.33 -5.98
CA GLU A 95 -22.68 24.19 -6.62
C GLU A 95 -23.66 23.24 -7.30
N ARG A 96 -23.20 22.64 -8.39
CA ARG A 96 -23.97 21.64 -9.15
C ARG A 96 -23.15 20.39 -9.35
N VAL A 97 -23.81 19.22 -9.40
CA VAL A 97 -23.19 17.96 -9.80
C VAL A 97 -23.20 17.85 -11.33
N HIS A 98 -22.03 17.75 -11.90
CA HIS A 98 -21.80 17.59 -13.34
C HIS A 98 -21.39 16.17 -13.72
N LEU A 99 -20.78 15.44 -12.78
CA LEU A 99 -20.31 14.07 -13.01
C LEU A 99 -20.81 13.14 -11.91
N ILE A 100 -21.46 12.03 -12.29
CA ILE A 100 -21.81 10.95 -11.39
C ILE A 100 -20.97 9.73 -11.74
N VAL A 101 -20.23 9.22 -10.76
CA VAL A 101 -19.47 7.97 -10.88
C VAL A 101 -20.15 6.93 -10.01
N MET A 102 -21.05 6.14 -10.56
CA MET A 102 -21.81 5.11 -9.85
C MET A 102 -21.03 3.80 -9.77
N LEU A 103 -20.80 3.29 -8.55
CA LEU A 103 -20.12 2.02 -8.31
C LEU A 103 -21.07 0.99 -7.68
N ILE A 104 -21.25 -0.14 -8.35
CA ILE A 104 -21.92 -1.31 -7.81
C ILE A 104 -20.84 -2.36 -7.49
N ALA A 105 -20.70 -2.72 -6.22
CA ALA A 105 -19.73 -3.69 -5.72
C ALA A 105 -20.43 -5.01 -5.39
N GLY A 106 -19.85 -6.13 -5.82
CA GLY A 106 -20.31 -7.46 -5.42
C GLY A 106 -19.94 -7.79 -3.96
N GLU A 107 -20.62 -8.75 -3.35
CA GLU A 107 -20.34 -9.19 -1.97
C GLU A 107 -18.90 -9.70 -1.79
N SER A 108 -18.31 -10.28 -2.84
CA SER A 108 -16.94 -10.77 -2.87
C SER A 108 -15.86 -9.65 -2.94
N ALA A 109 -16.28 -8.41 -3.19
CA ALA A 109 -15.37 -7.27 -3.33
C ALA A 109 -14.86 -6.80 -1.97
N ARG A 110 -13.67 -7.25 -1.56
CA ARG A 110 -13.07 -6.92 -0.25
C ARG A 110 -12.36 -5.55 -0.22
N ASP A 111 -12.00 -5.01 -1.38
CA ASP A 111 -11.21 -3.79 -1.56
C ASP A 111 -12.06 -2.58 -2.03
N THR A 112 -13.37 -2.58 -1.78
CA THR A 112 -14.30 -1.53 -2.22
C THR A 112 -13.87 -0.13 -1.75
N LEU A 113 -13.39 0.00 -0.51
CA LEU A 113 -12.91 1.28 0.03
C LEU A 113 -11.69 1.79 -0.74
N GLN A 114 -10.78 0.91 -1.15
CA GLN A 114 -9.60 1.29 -1.93
C GLN A 114 -10.00 1.77 -3.33
N VAL A 115 -11.01 1.13 -3.94
CA VAL A 115 -11.58 1.55 -5.22
C VAL A 115 -12.21 2.94 -5.11
N LEU A 116 -13.05 3.16 -4.09
CA LEU A 116 -13.67 4.46 -3.83
C LEU A 116 -12.62 5.54 -3.56
N ALA A 117 -11.60 5.24 -2.74
CA ALA A 117 -10.50 6.16 -2.48
C ALA A 117 -9.68 6.49 -3.73
N SER A 118 -9.50 5.52 -4.63
CA SER A 118 -8.79 5.75 -5.90
C SER A 118 -9.60 6.64 -6.83
N ILE A 119 -10.91 6.44 -6.95
CA ILE A 119 -11.81 7.32 -7.70
C ILE A 119 -11.80 8.72 -7.06
N GLY A 120 -11.95 8.82 -5.74
CA GLY A 120 -11.97 10.09 -5.03
C GLY A 120 -10.69 10.90 -5.18
N ARG A 121 -9.52 10.26 -5.29
CA ARG A 121 -8.25 10.95 -5.56
C ARG A 121 -8.20 11.58 -6.94
N LEU A 122 -8.69 10.88 -7.95
CA LEU A 122 -8.71 11.37 -9.34
C LEU A 122 -9.62 12.60 -9.51
N VAL A 123 -10.75 12.61 -8.84
CA VAL A 123 -11.71 13.72 -8.95
C VAL A 123 -11.42 14.89 -8.00
N ARG A 124 -10.23 14.93 -7.38
CA ARG A 124 -9.77 16.09 -6.58
C ARG A 124 -9.08 17.17 -7.42
N GLU A 125 -8.73 16.86 -8.65
CA GLU A 125 -8.08 17.80 -9.57
C GLU A 125 -9.15 18.50 -10.40
N GLN A 126 -9.42 19.80 -10.15
CA GLN A 126 -10.44 20.58 -10.85
C GLN A 126 -10.25 20.56 -12.36
N GLU A 127 -9.01 20.75 -12.84
CA GLU A 127 -8.69 20.75 -14.26
C GLU A 127 -9.07 19.43 -14.94
N LEU A 128 -8.89 18.31 -14.26
CA LEU A 128 -9.25 16.99 -14.77
C LEU A 128 -10.77 16.83 -14.83
N VAL A 129 -11.48 17.22 -13.77
CA VAL A 129 -12.95 17.19 -13.75
C VAL A 129 -13.54 18.08 -14.84
N ASP A 130 -13.00 19.29 -15.00
CA ASP A 130 -13.41 20.23 -16.05
C ASP A 130 -13.19 19.64 -17.45
N SER A 131 -12.09 18.92 -17.66
CA SER A 131 -11.82 18.24 -18.93
C SER A 131 -12.89 17.18 -19.23
N PHE A 132 -13.31 16.42 -18.23
CA PHE A 132 -14.37 15.39 -18.37
C PHE A 132 -15.73 16.03 -18.69
N VAL A 133 -16.10 17.07 -17.97
CA VAL A 133 -17.37 17.76 -18.16
C VAL A 133 -17.46 18.43 -19.54
N ASN A 134 -16.34 19.04 -20.00
CA ASN A 134 -16.26 19.78 -21.23
C ASN A 134 -15.88 18.94 -22.46
N ALA A 135 -15.66 17.63 -22.32
CA ALA A 135 -15.35 16.75 -23.44
C ALA A 135 -16.40 16.90 -24.56
N PRO A 136 -16.01 17.05 -25.85
CA PRO A 136 -16.93 17.36 -26.94
C PRO A 136 -18.00 16.27 -27.14
N ASP A 137 -17.64 15.00 -26.96
CA ASP A 137 -18.49 13.84 -27.10
C ASP A 137 -18.16 12.76 -26.06
N LEU A 138 -18.94 11.67 -26.05
CA LEU A 138 -18.75 10.58 -25.07
C LEU A 138 -17.55 9.68 -25.40
N ASP A 139 -17.06 9.68 -26.63
CA ASP A 139 -15.87 8.90 -26.99
C ASP A 139 -14.61 9.61 -26.49
N THR A 140 -14.55 10.93 -26.66
CA THR A 140 -13.51 11.78 -26.07
C THR A 140 -13.54 11.70 -24.54
N LEU A 141 -14.75 11.74 -23.93
CA LEU A 141 -14.91 11.55 -22.49
C LEU A 141 -14.38 10.17 -22.03
N TYR A 142 -14.71 9.12 -22.76
CA TYR A 142 -14.22 7.77 -22.48
C TYR A 142 -12.69 7.69 -22.53
N GLU A 143 -12.07 8.26 -23.57
CA GLU A 143 -10.59 8.30 -23.69
C GLU A 143 -9.95 9.12 -22.57
N GLN A 144 -10.54 10.24 -22.19
CA GLN A 144 -10.06 11.06 -21.07
C GLN A 144 -10.22 10.34 -19.73
N LEU A 145 -11.35 9.65 -19.52
CA LEU A 145 -11.56 8.82 -18.32
C LEU A 145 -10.58 7.65 -18.27
N LEU A 146 -10.34 6.97 -19.38
CA LEU A 146 -9.29 5.94 -19.45
C LEU A 146 -7.91 6.53 -19.11
N GLY A 147 -7.61 7.71 -19.61
CA GLY A 147 -6.39 8.44 -19.29
C GLY A 147 -6.30 8.81 -17.81
N GLY A 148 -7.37 9.36 -17.24
CA GLY A 148 -7.45 9.75 -15.82
C GLY A 148 -7.49 8.56 -14.88
N PHE A 149 -8.32 7.56 -15.15
CA PHE A 149 -8.48 6.36 -14.31
C PHE A 149 -7.39 5.31 -14.53
N GLY A 150 -6.73 5.30 -15.69
CA GLY A 150 -5.60 4.43 -15.99
C GLY A 150 -4.24 5.05 -15.61
N GLY A 151 -4.24 6.33 -15.19
CA GLY A 151 -3.02 7.14 -15.22
C GLY A 151 -2.59 7.39 -16.66
N MET A 152 -1.98 8.53 -16.96
CA MET A 152 -1.49 8.89 -18.31
C MET A 152 -1.00 7.64 -19.07
N ARG A 153 -1.59 7.34 -20.22
CA ARG A 153 -1.33 6.19 -21.10
C ARG A 153 -0.07 5.41 -20.66
N PRO A 154 -0.20 4.33 -19.84
CA PRO A 154 0.98 3.66 -19.27
C PRO A 154 1.92 3.14 -20.37
N MET A 155 1.34 2.64 -21.47
CA MET A 155 2.09 2.07 -22.60
C MET A 155 3.09 3.04 -23.24
N GLN A 156 2.72 4.29 -23.51
CA GLN A 156 3.63 5.23 -24.17
C GLN A 156 4.71 5.77 -23.22
N ALA A 157 4.34 5.99 -21.94
CA ALA A 157 5.30 6.46 -20.93
C ALA A 157 6.32 5.36 -20.59
N GLN A 158 5.87 4.12 -20.44
CA GLN A 158 6.76 2.98 -20.12
C GLN A 158 7.69 2.63 -21.28
N GLN A 159 7.22 2.70 -22.50
CA GLN A 159 8.00 2.39 -23.72
C GLN A 159 8.89 3.55 -24.19
N ASN A 160 9.04 4.62 -23.39
CA ASN A 160 9.93 5.70 -23.75
C ASN A 160 11.39 5.21 -23.91
N ARG A 161 12.18 5.97 -24.68
CA ARG A 161 13.57 5.60 -24.99
C ARG A 161 14.42 5.45 -23.71
N VAL A 162 14.16 6.28 -22.70
CA VAL A 162 14.92 6.27 -21.44
C VAL A 162 14.65 5.00 -20.66
N ASN A 163 13.41 4.58 -20.49
CA ASN A 163 13.06 3.36 -19.74
C ASN A 163 13.67 2.10 -20.39
N ARG A 164 13.58 2.01 -21.71
CA ARG A 164 14.22 0.90 -22.46
C ARG A 164 15.73 0.91 -22.32
N LEU A 165 16.34 2.09 -22.36
CA LEU A 165 17.78 2.23 -22.16
C LEU A 165 18.19 1.84 -20.75
N MET A 166 17.50 2.37 -19.74
CA MET A 166 17.79 2.10 -18.33
C MET A 166 17.68 0.60 -18.01
N PHE A 167 16.64 -0.06 -18.48
CA PHE A 167 16.48 -1.49 -18.23
C PHE A 167 17.58 -2.33 -18.93
N ARG A 168 17.91 -2.03 -20.20
CA ARG A 168 19.02 -2.68 -20.90
C ARG A 168 20.34 -2.49 -20.19
N GLN A 169 20.61 -1.27 -19.72
CA GLN A 169 21.84 -0.97 -18.98
C GLN A 169 21.85 -1.68 -17.62
N ALA A 170 20.71 -1.76 -16.92
CA ALA A 170 20.59 -2.53 -15.70
C ALA A 170 20.93 -4.01 -15.91
N GLU A 171 20.44 -4.62 -16.99
CA GLU A 171 20.80 -6.01 -17.33
C GLU A 171 22.28 -6.18 -17.73
N HIS A 172 22.82 -5.21 -18.46
CA HIS A 172 24.24 -5.22 -18.79
C HIS A 172 25.13 -5.12 -17.56
N VAL A 173 24.81 -4.18 -16.66
CA VAL A 173 25.46 -4.01 -15.36
C VAL A 173 25.31 -5.27 -14.52
N ALA A 174 24.11 -5.85 -14.46
CA ALA A 174 23.85 -7.07 -13.71
C ALA A 174 24.73 -8.24 -14.16
N LYS A 175 24.84 -8.45 -15.48
CA LYS A 175 25.72 -9.49 -16.06
C LYS A 175 27.18 -9.21 -15.78
N GLY A 176 27.65 -7.97 -16.02
CA GLY A 176 29.04 -7.58 -15.79
C GLY A 176 29.45 -7.64 -14.32
N ALA A 177 28.55 -7.35 -13.42
CA ALA A 177 28.77 -7.43 -11.97
C ALA A 177 28.55 -8.84 -11.39
N GLY A 178 28.14 -9.83 -12.18
CA GLY A 178 27.86 -11.18 -11.70
C GLY A 178 26.65 -11.26 -10.76
N CYS A 179 25.60 -10.46 -11.02
CA CYS A 179 24.38 -10.51 -10.24
C CYS A 179 23.59 -11.79 -10.50
N SER A 180 23.01 -12.38 -9.47
CA SER A 180 22.16 -13.58 -9.56
C SER A 180 20.75 -13.26 -10.07
N ALA A 181 20.29 -12.02 -9.89
CA ALA A 181 18.98 -11.56 -10.33
C ALA A 181 18.94 -10.04 -10.55
N THR A 182 17.91 -9.61 -11.27
CA THR A 182 17.51 -8.21 -11.38
C THR A 182 16.24 -8.00 -10.59
N MET A 183 16.16 -6.93 -9.78
CA MET A 183 14.98 -6.53 -9.01
C MET A 183 14.38 -5.26 -9.61
N VAL A 184 13.10 -5.30 -9.99
CA VAL A 184 12.40 -4.20 -10.65
C VAL A 184 11.31 -3.66 -9.74
N PHE A 185 11.30 -2.33 -9.54
CA PHE A 185 10.28 -1.65 -8.74
C PHE A 185 9.09 -1.24 -9.61
N GLY A 186 8.02 -2.03 -9.55
CA GLY A 186 6.80 -1.85 -10.36
C GLY A 186 6.07 -0.55 -10.07
N ASP A 187 6.07 -0.10 -8.81
CA ASP A 187 5.46 1.16 -8.40
C ASP A 187 6.10 2.42 -9.01
N THR A 188 7.22 2.30 -9.72
CA THR A 188 7.76 3.35 -10.59
C THR A 188 6.72 3.79 -11.62
N PHE A 189 5.89 2.87 -12.07
CA PHE A 189 4.87 3.10 -13.08
C PHE A 189 3.47 3.16 -12.47
N ILE A 190 2.71 4.18 -12.88
CA ILE A 190 1.28 4.24 -12.57
C ILE A 190 0.61 3.08 -13.32
N GLY A 191 -0.02 2.16 -12.59
CA GLY A 191 -0.64 0.97 -13.15
C GLY A 191 0.27 -0.25 -13.29
N GLY A 192 1.50 -0.19 -12.75
CA GLY A 192 2.44 -1.32 -12.71
C GLY A 192 3.29 -1.46 -13.96
N VAL A 193 4.17 -2.46 -13.97
CA VAL A 193 5.08 -2.74 -15.09
C VAL A 193 4.39 -3.59 -16.15
N GLU A 194 4.47 -3.15 -17.41
CA GLU A 194 4.06 -3.99 -18.54
C GLU A 194 5.11 -5.07 -18.83
N PRO A 195 4.72 -6.35 -18.83
CA PRO A 195 5.65 -7.46 -19.04
C PRO A 195 6.43 -7.36 -20.36
N ASP A 196 5.78 -6.86 -21.43
CA ASP A 196 6.39 -6.73 -22.74
C ASP A 196 7.47 -5.63 -22.82
N MET A 197 7.47 -4.70 -21.88
CA MET A 197 8.53 -3.70 -21.74
C MET A 197 9.83 -4.33 -21.25
N LEU A 198 9.70 -5.29 -20.33
CA LEU A 198 10.81 -6.02 -19.76
C LEU A 198 10.93 -7.37 -20.48
N ARG A 199 11.87 -7.50 -21.37
CA ARG A 199 12.28 -8.80 -21.93
C ARG A 199 13.51 -9.28 -21.18
N PRO A 200 13.34 -9.79 -19.92
CA PRO A 200 14.47 -10.07 -19.06
C PRO A 200 15.28 -11.25 -19.60
N THR A 201 16.58 -11.09 -19.56
CA THR A 201 17.53 -12.15 -19.88
C THR A 201 18.10 -12.81 -18.62
N LEU A 202 17.86 -12.22 -17.46
CA LEU A 202 18.21 -12.72 -16.13
C LEU A 202 16.96 -12.99 -15.30
N LYS A 203 17.13 -13.79 -14.24
CA LYS A 203 16.08 -13.95 -13.22
C LYS A 203 15.62 -12.56 -12.75
N THR A 204 14.34 -12.26 -12.94
CA THR A 204 13.79 -10.96 -12.58
C THR A 204 12.77 -11.09 -11.45
N ILE A 205 12.95 -10.29 -10.42
CA ILE A 205 12.09 -10.20 -9.24
C ILE A 205 11.31 -8.89 -9.36
N LEU A 206 9.97 -8.96 -9.41
CA LEU A 206 9.12 -7.78 -9.37
C LEU A 206 8.81 -7.40 -7.92
N VAL A 207 8.96 -6.12 -7.58
CA VAL A 207 8.58 -5.56 -6.29
C VAL A 207 7.49 -4.52 -6.50
N THR A 208 6.35 -4.70 -5.85
CA THR A 208 5.19 -3.80 -6.00
C THR A 208 4.35 -3.71 -4.73
N ARG A 209 3.63 -2.59 -4.54
CA ARG A 209 2.60 -2.44 -3.50
C ARG A 209 1.25 -2.97 -3.96
N ASN A 210 1.05 -3.12 -5.26
CA ASN A 210 -0.24 -3.49 -5.84
C ASN A 210 -0.45 -5.02 -5.79
N PRO A 211 -1.43 -5.53 -5.00
CA PRO A 211 -1.68 -6.97 -4.90
C PRO A 211 -2.10 -7.60 -6.24
N ILE A 212 -2.74 -6.84 -7.13
CA ILE A 212 -3.14 -7.35 -8.45
C ILE A 212 -1.93 -7.57 -9.34
N GLU A 213 -0.95 -6.68 -9.28
CA GLU A 213 0.30 -6.83 -10.03
C GLU A 213 1.09 -8.05 -9.53
N VAL A 214 0.95 -8.42 -8.25
CA VAL A 214 1.49 -9.67 -7.72
C VAL A 214 0.85 -10.87 -8.39
N GLU A 215 -0.48 -10.93 -8.44
CA GLU A 215 -1.24 -12.01 -9.07
C GLU A 215 -0.95 -12.09 -10.60
N GLU A 216 -0.93 -10.95 -11.29
CA GLU A 216 -0.64 -10.87 -12.73
C GLU A 216 0.83 -11.19 -13.06
N GLY A 217 1.74 -10.98 -12.11
CA GLY A 217 3.18 -11.24 -12.23
C GLY A 217 3.56 -12.71 -12.03
N GLU A 218 2.69 -13.52 -11.43
CA GLU A 218 2.93 -14.94 -11.25
C GLU A 218 3.08 -15.65 -12.60
N GLY A 219 4.19 -16.38 -12.74
CA GLY A 219 4.55 -17.06 -13.99
C GLY A 219 5.19 -16.16 -15.08
N ARG A 220 5.20 -14.83 -14.90
CA ARG A 220 5.86 -13.88 -15.83
C ARG A 220 7.22 -13.42 -15.31
N PHE A 221 7.34 -13.28 -14.00
CA PHE A 221 8.59 -12.99 -13.31
C PHE A 221 9.04 -14.22 -12.52
N ALA A 222 10.33 -14.32 -12.25
CA ALA A 222 10.87 -15.42 -11.47
C ALA A 222 10.31 -15.43 -10.03
N SER A 223 10.00 -14.26 -9.51
CA SER A 223 9.28 -14.07 -8.24
C SER A 223 8.64 -12.69 -8.23
N THR A 224 7.54 -12.55 -7.52
CA THR A 224 6.91 -11.26 -7.26
C THR A 224 6.80 -11.04 -5.75
N ILE A 225 7.19 -9.87 -5.30
CA ILE A 225 7.20 -9.50 -3.88
C ILE A 225 6.23 -8.34 -3.68
N GLN A 226 5.22 -8.53 -2.85
CA GLN A 226 4.41 -7.43 -2.39
C GLN A 226 5.09 -6.77 -1.19
N VAL A 227 5.38 -5.46 -1.30
CA VAL A 227 5.78 -4.61 -0.17
C VAL A 227 4.69 -3.57 0.01
N ARG A 228 3.97 -3.62 1.13
CA ARG A 228 2.75 -2.82 1.35
C ARG A 228 3.00 -1.33 1.48
N SER A 229 4.13 -0.94 2.04
CA SER A 229 4.53 0.46 2.20
C SER A 229 6.00 0.65 1.92
N PHE A 230 6.33 1.74 1.26
CA PHE A 230 7.70 2.17 1.02
C PHE A 230 7.94 3.55 1.59
N SER A 231 9.17 3.76 2.09
CA SER A 231 9.69 5.12 2.24
C SER A 231 9.65 5.86 0.90
N SER A 232 9.50 7.17 0.92
CA SER A 232 9.64 8.00 -0.30
C SER A 232 11.08 8.04 -0.83
N GLN A 233 12.05 7.55 -0.07
CA GLN A 233 13.46 7.52 -0.41
C GLN A 233 13.83 6.23 -1.13
N ARG A 234 14.48 6.33 -2.29
CA ARG A 234 14.79 5.19 -3.18
C ARG A 234 15.65 4.12 -2.52
N LEU A 235 16.73 4.51 -1.83
CA LEU A 235 17.61 3.56 -1.16
C LEU A 235 16.92 2.82 -0.01
N ALA A 236 16.03 3.51 0.71
CA ALA A 236 15.22 2.90 1.75
C ALA A 236 14.20 1.89 1.18
N GLN A 237 13.57 2.21 0.04
CA GLN A 237 12.70 1.26 -0.68
C GLN A 237 13.48 0.00 -1.07
N LEU A 238 14.66 0.18 -1.64
CA LEU A 238 15.54 -0.90 -2.06
C LEU A 238 15.92 -1.78 -0.87
N ARG A 239 16.37 -1.20 0.24
CA ARG A 239 16.78 -1.93 1.44
C ARG A 239 15.65 -2.75 2.03
N SER A 240 14.45 -2.19 2.10
CA SER A 240 13.25 -2.89 2.56
C SER A 240 12.88 -4.07 1.66
N ALA A 241 12.92 -3.87 0.33
CA ALA A 241 12.61 -4.93 -0.63
C ALA A 241 13.65 -6.07 -0.60
N LEU A 242 14.93 -5.74 -0.49
CA LEU A 242 16.01 -6.73 -0.33
C LEU A 242 15.86 -7.53 0.96
N LEU A 243 15.51 -6.86 2.07
CA LEU A 243 15.27 -7.53 3.35
C LEU A 243 14.11 -8.53 3.24
N VAL A 244 12.99 -8.14 2.64
CA VAL A 244 11.84 -9.03 2.40
C VAL A 244 12.22 -10.19 1.48
N ALA A 245 12.95 -9.94 0.39
CA ALA A 245 13.41 -10.98 -0.52
C ALA A 245 14.33 -11.99 0.19
N LEU A 246 15.19 -11.51 1.08
CA LEU A 246 16.11 -12.34 1.86
C LEU A 246 15.37 -13.18 2.90
N THR A 247 14.41 -12.59 3.64
CA THR A 247 13.62 -13.31 4.65
C THR A 247 12.74 -14.39 4.05
N ARG A 248 12.26 -14.19 2.81
CA ARG A 248 11.52 -15.21 2.05
C ARG A 248 12.39 -16.25 1.37
N GLY A 249 13.72 -16.15 1.45
CA GLY A 249 14.64 -17.05 0.75
C GLY A 249 14.61 -16.94 -0.78
N ILE A 250 14.06 -15.84 -1.33
CA ILE A 250 14.05 -15.57 -2.77
C ILE A 250 15.45 -15.24 -3.28
N ILE A 251 16.22 -14.56 -2.43
CA ILE A 251 17.65 -14.26 -2.63
C ILE A 251 18.47 -14.81 -1.46
N GLY A 252 19.72 -15.16 -1.73
CA GLY A 252 20.66 -15.65 -0.73
C GLY A 252 21.56 -14.55 -0.18
N PHE A 253 22.17 -14.82 0.98
CA PHE A 253 23.07 -13.88 1.65
C PHE A 253 24.32 -13.52 0.80
N LYS A 254 24.81 -14.45 0.01
CA LYS A 254 25.97 -14.25 -0.89
C LYS A 254 25.60 -13.68 -2.25
N ASP A 255 24.32 -13.40 -2.47
CA ASP A 255 23.86 -12.91 -3.75
C ASP A 255 24.24 -11.43 -3.95
N ARG A 256 24.41 -11.10 -5.23
CA ARG A 256 24.49 -9.73 -5.72
C ARG A 256 23.26 -9.47 -6.58
N ILE A 257 22.55 -8.40 -6.31
CA ILE A 257 21.28 -8.06 -6.96
C ILE A 257 21.39 -6.71 -7.64
N CYS A 258 20.99 -6.64 -8.91
CA CYS A 258 20.86 -5.38 -9.62
C CYS A 258 19.43 -4.86 -9.51
N CYS A 259 19.25 -3.74 -8.81
CA CYS A 259 17.96 -3.10 -8.61
C CYS A 259 17.77 -1.98 -9.63
N VAL A 260 16.60 -1.92 -10.27
CA VAL A 260 16.20 -0.84 -11.17
C VAL A 260 14.84 -0.29 -10.78
N GLY A 261 14.75 1.04 -10.66
CA GLY A 261 13.55 1.72 -10.24
C GLY A 261 13.58 3.22 -10.54
N GLY A 262 12.57 3.90 -10.06
CA GLY A 262 12.43 5.36 -10.12
C GLY A 262 11.55 5.87 -8.98
N ILE A 263 11.26 7.16 -9.00
CA ILE A 263 10.29 7.75 -8.07
C ILE A 263 8.94 7.07 -8.30
N THR A 264 8.26 6.69 -7.23
CA THR A 264 6.91 6.10 -7.30
C THR A 264 5.99 6.96 -8.15
N GLY A 265 5.35 6.36 -9.16
CA GLY A 265 4.42 7.03 -10.06
C GLY A 265 5.05 7.98 -11.09
N SER A 266 6.39 8.07 -11.18
CA SER A 266 7.05 8.94 -12.16
C SER A 266 6.98 8.44 -13.59
N ASN A 267 6.59 7.19 -13.81
CA ASN A 267 6.62 6.51 -15.11
C ASN A 267 8.00 6.47 -15.77
N GLN A 268 9.08 6.64 -15.00
CA GLN A 268 10.43 6.69 -15.52
C GLN A 268 11.42 6.00 -14.57
N PHE A 269 12.18 5.05 -15.09
CA PHE A 269 13.38 4.56 -14.42
C PHE A 269 14.45 5.64 -14.39
N ASP A 270 15.05 5.84 -13.26
CA ASP A 270 16.09 6.84 -13.02
C ASP A 270 17.25 6.35 -12.17
N THR A 271 17.15 5.14 -11.62
CA THR A 271 18.10 4.59 -10.67
C THR A 271 18.42 3.14 -11.00
N ILE A 272 19.73 2.81 -11.05
CA ILE A 272 20.28 1.47 -11.09
C ILE A 272 21.24 1.33 -9.92
N VAL A 273 21.06 0.30 -9.10
CA VAL A 273 21.93 0.03 -7.94
C VAL A 273 22.30 -1.45 -7.93
N VAL A 274 23.59 -1.74 -7.79
CA VAL A 274 24.07 -3.10 -7.52
C VAL A 274 24.25 -3.24 -6.02
N ALA A 275 23.49 -4.11 -5.39
CA ALA A 275 23.56 -4.40 -3.98
C ALA A 275 24.21 -5.77 -3.74
N GLU A 276 25.24 -5.81 -2.91
CA GLU A 276 25.79 -7.03 -2.34
C GLU A 276 25.08 -7.30 -1.03
N ILE A 277 24.31 -8.37 -0.95
CA ILE A 277 23.43 -8.65 0.20
C ILE A 277 24.24 -8.80 1.49
N GLU A 278 25.38 -9.49 1.43
CA GLU A 278 26.29 -9.63 2.55
C GLU A 278 26.75 -8.26 3.08
N ARG A 279 27.14 -7.34 2.21
CA ARG A 279 27.61 -6.00 2.58
C ARG A 279 26.47 -5.10 3.07
N GLU A 280 25.30 -5.19 2.44
CA GLU A 280 24.14 -4.37 2.79
C GLU A 280 23.60 -4.70 4.20
N PHE A 281 23.69 -5.97 4.57
CA PHE A 281 23.20 -6.47 5.86
C PHE A 281 24.28 -7.01 6.79
N GLN A 282 25.59 -6.76 6.50
CA GLN A 282 26.70 -7.29 7.28
C GLN A 282 26.60 -7.01 8.79
N THR A 283 26.01 -5.88 9.18
CA THR A 283 25.84 -5.51 10.58
C THR A 283 24.85 -6.44 11.30
N LEU A 284 23.87 -6.99 10.63
CA LEU A 284 22.90 -7.95 11.19
C LEU A 284 23.45 -9.38 11.28
N PHE A 285 24.45 -9.71 10.46
CA PHE A 285 24.94 -11.07 10.27
C PHE A 285 26.33 -11.32 10.83
N SER A 286 26.58 -10.94 12.05
CA SER A 286 27.87 -11.24 12.70
C SER A 286 28.12 -12.73 12.95
N GLY A 287 27.44 -13.64 12.27
CA GLY A 287 27.63 -15.10 12.47
C GLY A 287 27.08 -16.01 11.36
N SER A 288 25.82 -15.96 11.01
CA SER A 288 25.23 -16.87 10.02
C SER A 288 23.96 -16.29 9.39
N ALA A 289 23.78 -16.47 8.09
CA ALA A 289 22.58 -16.05 7.34
C ALA A 289 21.27 -16.71 7.85
N LYS A 290 21.36 -17.85 8.55
CA LYS A 290 20.22 -18.55 9.12
C LYS A 290 19.60 -17.83 10.34
N ASP A 291 20.24 -16.78 10.84
CA ASP A 291 19.88 -16.12 12.10
C ASP A 291 19.13 -14.78 11.95
N LEU A 292 18.73 -14.41 10.74
CA LEU A 292 18.02 -13.15 10.51
C LEU A 292 16.69 -13.10 11.26
N LEU A 293 15.89 -14.14 11.09
CA LEU A 293 14.63 -14.31 11.81
C LEU A 293 14.82 -15.25 12.99
N PRO A 294 14.26 -14.96 14.17
CA PRO A 294 14.03 -15.98 15.18
C PRO A 294 13.24 -17.15 14.59
N GLU A 295 13.52 -18.37 15.05
CA GLU A 295 12.88 -19.58 14.51
C GLU A 295 11.36 -19.59 14.63
N ASP A 296 10.83 -18.89 15.64
CA ASP A 296 9.41 -18.75 15.91
C ASP A 296 8.73 -17.65 15.07
N VAL A 297 9.51 -16.77 14.39
CA VAL A 297 8.96 -15.61 13.65
C VAL A 297 8.75 -15.95 12.18
N LYS A 298 7.49 -15.86 11.74
CA LYS A 298 7.13 -16.01 10.34
C LYS A 298 7.55 -14.78 9.52
N PRO A 299 8.10 -14.95 8.31
CA PRO A 299 8.46 -13.82 7.43
C PRO A 299 7.32 -12.83 7.20
N GLU A 300 6.09 -13.32 7.02
CA GLU A 300 4.90 -12.49 6.77
C GLU A 300 4.57 -11.57 7.95
N VAL A 301 4.88 -12.01 9.17
CA VAL A 301 4.68 -11.20 10.40
C VAL A 301 5.67 -10.05 10.43
N LEU A 302 6.96 -10.32 10.16
CA LEU A 302 7.95 -9.25 10.07
C LEU A 302 7.60 -8.24 8.99
N GLU A 303 7.21 -8.70 7.81
CA GLU A 303 6.80 -7.84 6.69
C GLU A 303 5.61 -6.97 7.05
N ARG A 304 4.63 -7.55 7.75
CA ARG A 304 3.45 -6.80 8.18
C ARG A 304 3.80 -5.72 9.20
N VAL A 305 4.62 -6.05 10.20
CA VAL A 305 5.08 -5.08 11.21
C VAL A 305 5.91 -3.98 10.55
N LEU A 306 6.79 -4.31 9.61
CA LEU A 306 7.57 -3.33 8.85
C LEU A 306 6.67 -2.40 8.01
N ALA A 307 5.61 -2.94 7.40
CA ALA A 307 4.65 -2.14 6.65
C ALA A 307 3.95 -1.12 7.55
N VAL A 308 3.40 -1.56 8.69
CA VAL A 308 2.73 -0.69 9.67
C VAL A 308 3.71 0.36 10.23
N ALA A 309 4.94 -0.06 10.58
CA ALA A 309 5.98 0.84 11.07
C ALA A 309 6.35 1.91 10.03
N THR A 310 6.43 1.54 8.75
CA THR A 310 6.73 2.47 7.66
C THR A 310 5.57 3.44 7.40
N GLU A 311 4.33 2.96 7.44
CA GLU A 311 3.14 3.81 7.33
C GLU A 311 3.08 4.83 8.46
N LEU A 312 3.31 4.41 9.72
CA LEU A 312 3.40 5.31 10.86
C LEU A 312 4.51 6.36 10.73
N ALA A 313 5.67 5.96 10.17
CA ALA A 313 6.79 6.87 9.94
C ALA A 313 6.48 7.90 8.84
N VAL A 314 5.77 7.51 7.76
CA VAL A 314 5.49 8.36 6.59
C VAL A 314 4.27 9.24 6.83
N GLU A 315 3.18 8.67 7.31
CA GLU A 315 1.88 9.32 7.43
C GLU A 315 1.64 9.88 8.85
N GLY A 316 2.25 9.25 9.86
CA GLY A 316 1.92 9.52 11.25
C GLY A 316 0.49 9.07 11.60
N ARG A 317 -0.08 9.68 12.64
CA ARG A 317 -1.50 9.54 12.98
C ARG A 317 -2.14 10.92 13.09
N GLU A 318 -3.27 11.14 12.41
CA GLU A 318 -3.97 12.43 12.35
C GLU A 318 -3.05 13.62 12.02
N GLY A 319 -2.09 13.42 11.10
CA GLY A 319 -1.12 14.43 10.71
C GLY A 319 -0.02 14.71 11.75
N ARG A 320 0.06 13.92 12.83
CA ARG A 320 1.10 14.04 13.85
C ARG A 320 2.11 12.91 13.72
N PRO A 321 3.42 13.19 13.83
CA PRO A 321 4.43 12.15 13.87
C PRO A 321 4.23 11.25 15.10
N VAL A 322 4.27 9.93 14.88
CA VAL A 322 4.10 8.93 15.93
C VAL A 322 5.40 8.15 16.10
N GLY A 323 5.84 8.01 17.35
CA GLY A 323 6.93 7.10 17.70
C GLY A 323 6.36 5.82 18.28
N CYS A 324 6.83 4.68 17.81
CA CYS A 324 6.34 3.37 18.23
C CYS A 324 7.48 2.37 18.39
N LEU A 325 7.27 1.34 19.18
CA LEU A 325 8.17 0.21 19.34
C LEU A 325 7.38 -1.09 19.16
N PHE A 326 7.82 -1.93 18.23
CA PHE A 326 7.32 -3.27 18.05
C PHE A 326 8.39 -4.28 18.46
N VAL A 327 8.02 -5.28 19.26
CA VAL A 327 8.88 -6.40 19.66
C VAL A 327 8.24 -7.69 19.18
N VAL A 328 8.92 -8.44 18.32
CA VAL A 328 8.39 -9.60 17.62
C VAL A 328 9.19 -10.85 17.93
N GLY A 329 8.53 -11.90 18.34
CA GLY A 329 9.13 -13.19 18.71
C GLY A 329 9.50 -13.28 20.19
N ASP A 330 9.77 -14.51 20.63
CA ASP A 330 10.18 -14.88 22.00
C ASP A 330 9.38 -14.18 23.11
N THR A 331 8.06 -14.10 22.94
CA THR A 331 7.18 -13.28 23.80
C THR A 331 7.27 -13.66 25.27
N LYS A 332 7.47 -14.96 25.58
CA LYS A 332 7.63 -15.41 26.98
C LYS A 332 8.85 -14.77 27.64
N LYS A 333 9.97 -14.69 26.90
CA LYS A 333 11.17 -14.05 27.43
C LYS A 333 11.04 -12.53 27.46
N VAL A 334 10.38 -11.96 26.46
CA VAL A 334 10.09 -10.52 26.39
C VAL A 334 9.24 -10.07 27.57
N GLU A 335 8.25 -10.86 27.99
CA GLU A 335 7.39 -10.57 29.14
C GLU A 335 8.17 -10.40 30.45
N GLU A 336 9.28 -11.13 30.64
CA GLU A 336 10.15 -10.98 31.82
C GLU A 336 10.79 -9.58 31.91
N TYR A 337 10.94 -8.90 30.79
CA TYR A 337 11.55 -7.57 30.65
C TYR A 337 10.55 -6.47 30.36
N THR A 338 9.25 -6.74 30.49
CA THR A 338 8.21 -5.74 30.21
C THR A 338 7.28 -5.56 31.40
N LYS A 339 6.74 -4.35 31.52
CA LYS A 339 5.67 -4.02 32.47
C LYS A 339 4.57 -3.23 31.76
N PRO A 340 3.29 -3.50 32.04
CA PRO A 340 2.21 -2.73 31.46
C PRO A 340 2.25 -1.28 32.00
N LEU A 341 2.19 -0.30 31.09
CA LEU A 341 1.97 1.11 31.41
C LEU A 341 0.48 1.43 31.51
N VAL A 342 -0.30 0.70 30.72
CA VAL A 342 -1.77 0.81 30.65
C VAL A 342 -2.39 -0.58 30.70
N LEU A 343 -3.69 -0.68 30.93
CA LEU A 343 -4.40 -1.94 30.76
C LEU A 343 -4.23 -2.40 29.31
N ASN A 344 -3.91 -3.70 29.16
CA ASN A 344 -3.68 -4.26 27.82
C ASN A 344 -4.97 -4.23 26.98
N PRO A 345 -5.02 -3.44 25.89
CA PRO A 345 -6.22 -3.30 25.07
C PRO A 345 -6.56 -4.58 24.28
N PHE A 346 -5.64 -5.53 24.19
CA PHE A 346 -5.84 -6.82 23.48
C PHE A 346 -6.23 -7.97 24.40
N TYR A 347 -6.33 -7.71 25.71
CA TYR A 347 -6.67 -8.76 26.68
C TYR A 347 -8.10 -9.26 26.47
N GLY A 348 -8.26 -10.59 26.42
CA GLY A 348 -9.57 -11.24 26.30
C GLY A 348 -10.11 -11.38 24.87
N TYR A 349 -9.49 -10.76 23.88
CA TYR A 349 -9.83 -11.00 22.47
C TYR A 349 -9.25 -12.33 21.99
N LYS A 350 -9.96 -12.96 21.04
CA LYS A 350 -9.48 -14.18 20.39
C LYS A 350 -8.20 -13.91 19.61
N GLU A 351 -7.32 -14.90 19.51
CA GLU A 351 -6.05 -14.76 18.80
C GLU A 351 -6.21 -14.36 17.33
N GLU A 352 -7.25 -14.87 16.64
CA GLU A 352 -7.59 -14.52 15.25
C GLU A 352 -7.97 -13.05 15.09
N ASP A 353 -8.64 -12.44 16.09
CA ASP A 353 -9.10 -11.06 16.06
C ASP A 353 -7.96 -10.07 16.35
N ARG A 354 -6.98 -10.47 17.15
CA ARG A 354 -5.80 -9.66 17.51
C ARG A 354 -4.51 -10.07 16.80
N ASN A 355 -4.62 -10.76 15.66
CA ASN A 355 -3.47 -11.12 14.85
C ASN A 355 -3.13 -10.01 13.85
N ILE A 356 -1.86 -9.55 13.84
CA ILE A 356 -1.41 -8.46 12.98
C ILE A 356 -1.53 -8.79 11.47
N LEU A 357 -1.61 -10.07 11.11
CA LEU A 357 -1.86 -10.49 9.74
C LEU A 357 -3.31 -10.26 9.31
N ASN A 358 -4.22 -10.08 10.27
CA ASN A 358 -5.61 -9.71 9.99
C ASN A 358 -5.66 -8.25 9.46
N PRO A 359 -6.20 -8.00 8.25
CA PRO A 359 -6.26 -6.67 7.67
C PRO A 359 -6.97 -5.61 8.54
N PHE A 360 -7.91 -6.04 9.39
CA PHE A 360 -8.63 -5.13 10.30
C PHE A 360 -7.76 -4.62 11.45
N MET A 361 -6.63 -5.30 11.74
CA MET A 361 -5.71 -4.89 12.80
C MET A 361 -4.86 -3.67 12.45
N ASP A 362 -4.74 -3.29 11.18
CA ASP A 362 -3.89 -2.18 10.75
C ASP A 362 -4.28 -0.87 11.43
N GLU A 363 -5.55 -0.49 11.32
CA GLU A 363 -6.04 0.74 11.94
C GLU A 363 -6.02 0.66 13.47
N THR A 364 -6.31 -0.51 14.04
CA THR A 364 -6.23 -0.72 15.49
C THR A 364 -4.81 -0.52 16.01
N VAL A 365 -3.81 -1.12 15.35
CA VAL A 365 -2.40 -0.96 15.74
C VAL A 365 -1.93 0.49 15.57
N LYS A 366 -2.31 1.14 14.49
CA LYS A 366 -1.99 2.55 14.25
C LYS A 366 -2.61 3.46 15.32
N GLU A 367 -3.85 3.20 15.73
CA GLU A 367 -4.51 3.97 16.79
C GLU A 367 -3.79 3.81 18.12
N PHE A 368 -3.54 2.56 18.54
CA PHE A 368 -2.83 2.28 19.79
C PHE A 368 -1.34 2.63 19.75
N SER A 369 -0.76 2.93 18.59
CA SER A 369 0.63 3.42 18.48
C SER A 369 0.82 4.80 19.10
N SER A 370 -0.25 5.55 19.36
CA SER A 370 -0.23 6.81 20.09
C SER A 370 0.02 6.62 21.59
N ILE A 371 -0.17 5.41 22.12
CA ILE A 371 0.09 5.08 23.53
C ILE A 371 1.59 4.81 23.72
N ASP A 372 2.17 5.38 24.77
CA ASP A 372 3.57 5.06 25.12
C ASP A 372 3.74 3.59 25.48
N GLY A 373 4.90 3.03 25.11
CA GLY A 373 5.23 1.63 25.32
C GLY A 373 5.39 0.86 24.03
N ALA A 374 5.64 -0.43 24.17
CA ALA A 374 5.86 -1.34 23.05
C ALA A 374 4.63 -2.20 22.78
N PHE A 375 4.47 -2.59 21.53
CA PHE A 375 3.67 -3.74 21.15
C PHE A 375 4.54 -4.99 21.31
N VAL A 376 4.01 -6.03 21.96
CA VAL A 376 4.61 -7.36 22.05
C VAL A 376 3.82 -8.28 21.14
N ILE A 377 4.50 -8.83 20.14
CA ILE A 377 3.87 -9.60 19.05
C ILE A 377 4.53 -10.96 19.00
N ARG A 378 3.72 -12.01 19.06
CA ARG A 378 4.17 -13.39 18.91
C ARG A 378 4.64 -13.65 17.47
N GLY A 379 5.53 -14.60 17.30
CA GLY A 379 6.13 -14.89 15.99
C GLY A 379 5.14 -15.33 14.90
N ASP A 380 3.93 -15.78 15.27
CA ASP A 380 2.82 -16.10 14.37
C ASP A 380 1.86 -14.91 14.10
N GLY A 381 2.16 -13.74 14.69
CA GLY A 381 1.46 -12.48 14.45
C GLY A 381 0.45 -12.09 15.52
N VAL A 382 0.20 -12.91 16.53
CA VAL A 382 -0.71 -12.56 17.62
C VAL A 382 -0.13 -11.41 18.44
N VAL A 383 -0.87 -10.31 18.58
CA VAL A 383 -0.51 -9.19 19.45
C VAL A 383 -0.85 -9.57 20.89
N GLU A 384 0.18 -9.80 21.71
CA GLU A 384 0.00 -10.17 23.12
C GLU A 384 -0.32 -8.96 23.98
N SER A 385 0.36 -7.83 23.74
CA SER A 385 0.10 -6.60 24.46
C SER A 385 0.49 -5.35 23.68
N ALA A 386 -0.07 -4.22 24.11
CA ALA A 386 0.38 -2.87 23.74
C ALA A 386 0.54 -2.02 25.01
N GLY A 387 1.30 -0.92 24.90
CA GLY A 387 1.60 -0.07 26.04
C GLY A 387 2.50 -0.74 27.08
N SER A 388 3.43 -1.57 26.64
CA SER A 388 4.38 -2.29 27.50
C SER A 388 5.69 -1.53 27.64
N LEU A 389 6.07 -1.16 28.86
CA LEU A 389 7.38 -0.56 29.16
C LEU A 389 8.46 -1.63 29.11
N VAL A 390 9.44 -1.45 28.26
CA VAL A 390 10.62 -2.32 28.20
C VAL A 390 11.62 -1.91 29.25
N GLN A 391 11.99 -2.84 30.14
CA GLN A 391 12.95 -2.67 31.24
C GLN A 391 14.19 -3.56 31.07
N ALA A 392 14.55 -3.90 29.83
CA ALA A 392 15.75 -4.66 29.54
C ALA A 392 17.02 -3.81 29.79
N ASN A 393 18.05 -4.45 30.33
CA ASN A 393 19.35 -3.80 30.57
C ASN A 393 20.19 -3.81 29.29
N GLY A 394 20.51 -2.63 28.78
CA GLY A 394 21.37 -2.44 27.60
C GLY A 394 22.87 -2.42 27.93
N ASN A 395 23.34 -3.13 28.96
CA ASN A 395 24.75 -3.13 29.35
C ASN A 395 25.64 -3.61 28.20
N GLY A 396 26.60 -2.79 27.81
CA GLY A 396 27.55 -3.10 26.72
C GLY A 396 27.06 -2.71 25.31
N ILE A 397 25.86 -2.15 25.15
CA ILE A 397 25.38 -1.66 23.85
C ILE A 397 25.78 -0.19 23.69
N THR A 398 26.57 0.09 22.66
CA THR A 398 26.90 1.46 22.29
C THR A 398 26.00 1.91 21.13
N LEU A 399 25.09 2.84 21.39
CA LEU A 399 24.26 3.45 20.37
C LEU A 399 24.81 4.81 19.93
N PRO A 400 24.63 5.20 18.67
CA PRO A 400 24.95 6.55 18.22
C PRO A 400 24.20 7.61 19.04
N SER A 401 24.84 8.75 19.27
CA SER A 401 24.23 9.89 19.95
C SER A 401 23.01 10.42 19.16
N GLY A 402 22.01 10.93 19.88
CA GLY A 402 20.79 11.49 19.28
C GLY A 402 19.68 10.48 18.99
N LEU A 403 19.80 9.22 19.44
CA LEU A 403 18.73 8.24 19.44
C LEU A 403 17.92 8.34 20.73
N GLY A 404 16.57 8.26 20.60
CA GLY A 404 15.65 8.34 21.74
C GLY A 404 15.51 7.04 22.52
N SER A 405 14.72 7.09 23.61
CA SER A 405 14.46 5.99 24.53
C SER A 405 13.94 4.71 23.86
N ARG A 406 13.10 4.84 22.80
CA ARG A 406 12.58 3.69 22.05
C ARG A 406 13.68 2.91 21.33
N HIS A 407 14.70 3.59 20.81
CA HIS A 407 15.86 2.93 20.20
C HIS A 407 16.71 2.22 21.25
N ALA A 408 16.92 2.84 22.41
CA ALA A 408 17.63 2.22 23.51
C ALA A 408 16.90 0.97 24.02
N ALA A 409 15.58 1.05 24.20
CA ALA A 409 14.74 -0.06 24.59
C ALA A 409 14.74 -1.20 23.55
N ALA A 410 14.66 -0.85 22.26
CA ALA A 410 14.73 -1.81 21.15
C ALA A 410 16.07 -2.57 21.14
N ALA A 411 17.17 -1.85 21.27
CA ALA A 411 18.50 -2.45 21.32
C ALA A 411 18.61 -3.40 22.54
N ALA A 412 18.25 -2.94 23.74
CA ALA A 412 18.33 -3.70 24.96
C ALA A 412 17.49 -4.98 24.92
N ILE A 413 16.23 -4.90 24.51
CA ILE A 413 15.34 -6.07 24.45
C ILE A 413 15.82 -7.09 23.40
N SER A 414 16.35 -6.64 22.28
CA SER A 414 16.86 -7.52 21.22
C SER A 414 18.13 -8.30 21.62
N VAL A 415 18.80 -7.92 22.70
CA VAL A 415 19.90 -8.68 23.33
C VAL A 415 19.35 -9.63 24.40
N SER A 416 18.38 -9.16 25.19
CA SER A 416 17.85 -9.88 26.35
C SER A 416 16.93 -11.03 25.96
N ALA A 417 16.31 -10.96 24.79
CA ALA A 417 15.41 -11.98 24.26
C ALA A 417 15.73 -12.27 22.78
N ASN A 418 15.37 -13.48 22.32
CA ASN A 418 15.57 -13.88 20.92
C ASN A 418 14.50 -13.26 19.99
N CYS A 419 14.36 -11.95 20.02
CA CYS A 419 13.34 -11.20 19.30
C CYS A 419 13.92 -10.24 18.27
N ILE A 420 13.06 -9.72 17.42
CA ILE A 420 13.32 -8.55 16.57
C ILE A 420 12.59 -7.36 17.20
N ALA A 421 13.26 -6.22 17.31
CA ALA A 421 12.63 -4.99 17.75
C ALA A 421 12.68 -3.94 16.63
N ILE A 422 11.55 -3.27 16.36
CA ILE A 422 11.43 -2.25 15.32
C ILE A 422 10.98 -0.95 15.97
N ALA A 423 11.86 0.06 15.92
CA ALA A 423 11.59 1.37 16.48
C ALA A 423 11.23 2.37 15.38
N VAL A 424 10.15 3.11 15.58
CA VAL A 424 9.72 4.26 14.78
C VAL A 424 10.02 5.53 15.55
N SER A 425 10.78 6.44 14.95
CA SER A 425 11.12 7.72 15.55
C SER A 425 10.08 8.78 15.22
N SER A 426 9.47 9.39 16.25
CA SER A 426 8.56 10.52 16.06
C SER A 426 9.25 11.80 15.56
N SER A 427 10.54 11.97 15.85
CA SER A 427 11.29 13.20 15.48
C SER A 427 11.90 13.15 14.09
N THR A 428 12.31 11.96 13.62
CA THR A 428 13.03 11.81 12.34
C THR A 428 12.27 11.00 11.30
N ALA A 429 11.10 10.43 11.66
CA ALA A 429 10.34 9.48 10.84
C ALA A 429 11.20 8.28 10.36
N GLN A 430 12.21 7.92 11.14
CA GLN A 430 13.10 6.82 10.82
C GLN A 430 12.56 5.51 11.39
N VAL A 431 12.55 4.48 10.56
CA VAL A 431 12.29 3.10 10.97
C VAL A 431 13.63 2.38 11.11
N THR A 432 13.85 1.79 12.28
CA THR A 432 15.09 1.09 12.60
C THR A 432 14.78 -0.29 13.14
N LEU A 433 15.39 -1.31 12.57
CA LEU A 433 15.31 -2.68 13.04
C LEU A 433 16.48 -2.99 13.96
N PHE A 434 16.21 -3.70 15.05
CA PHE A 434 17.22 -4.19 15.99
C PHE A 434 17.15 -5.71 16.10
N ARG A 435 18.29 -6.35 16.07
CA ARG A 435 18.47 -7.79 16.27
C ARG A 435 19.76 -8.03 17.03
N ARG A 436 19.70 -8.71 18.16
CA ARG A 436 20.88 -9.02 19.01
C ARG A 436 21.73 -7.77 19.35
N GLY A 437 21.06 -6.65 19.61
CA GLY A 437 21.71 -5.36 19.90
C GLY A 437 22.24 -4.61 18.68
N VAL A 438 22.20 -5.23 17.51
CA VAL A 438 22.67 -4.60 16.25
C VAL A 438 21.55 -3.79 15.62
N MET A 439 21.90 -2.59 15.16
CA MET A 439 20.97 -1.62 14.57
C MET A 439 21.07 -1.62 13.06
N LEU A 440 19.92 -1.75 12.38
CA LEU A 440 19.77 -1.55 10.94
C LEU A 440 18.75 -0.46 10.65
N PRO A 441 19.16 0.74 10.24
CA PRO A 441 18.25 1.75 9.73
C PRO A 441 17.66 1.28 8.40
N LEU A 442 16.32 1.22 8.32
CA LEU A 442 15.60 0.85 7.08
C LEU A 442 15.23 2.08 6.28
N THR A 443 15.02 3.22 6.94
CA THR A 443 14.75 4.52 6.31
C THR A 443 15.77 5.54 6.74
N GLU A 444 16.03 6.55 5.90
CA GLU A 444 16.91 7.65 6.25
C GLU A 444 16.18 8.73 7.05
N LYS A 445 16.92 9.56 7.80
CA LYS A 445 16.36 10.69 8.53
C LYS A 445 15.74 11.69 7.56
N ARG A 446 14.50 12.11 7.81
CA ARG A 446 13.97 13.31 7.16
C ARG A 446 14.81 14.50 7.67
N ARG A 447 15.37 15.25 6.73
CA ARG A 447 16.05 16.52 7.03
C ARG A 447 15.03 17.62 7.26
#